data_9c33a408b868bb4d253b64e7a32de621
#
_entry.id   9c33a408b868bb4d253b64e7a32de621
#
_cell.length_a   1.000
_cell.length_b   1.000
_cell.length_c   1.000
_cell.angle_alpha   90.00
_cell.angle_beta   90.00
_cell.angle_gamma   90.00
#
_symmetry.space_group_name_H-M   'P 1'
#
loop_
_entity.id
_entity.type
_entity.pdbx_description
1 polymer ?
#
loop_
_entity_poly.entity_id
_entity_poly.type
_entity_poly.pdbx_seq_one_letter_code
_entity_poly.pdbx_strand_id
1 'polypeptide(L)'
;VSYLRPGDDGDDSPTAARLKGEERMSELIDNAVADRQRPLREDVVLPFGAGYVRMRAQESARIVKTASRRFQRHNAGRRYVENEVWAAMAATQRDPEVGPSDIKDAFRHTDEGRSILDSMWPILTPAQLLHDLFGSKALLKLAARDVMSESDALALFRPRSESVEDVRWTTSDVALLDDALDVLGPKPGKGGKLDESDEIRTFGHIVIDEVQDLTPMQLKMATRRSLNGSMTIVGDIAQATGPLAP
;
A
#
# COMPACT_ATOMS: atom_id res chain seq x y z
N VAL A 1 8.86 3.79 -13.14
CA VAL A 1 9.34 2.43 -12.88
C VAL A 1 8.70 1.51 -13.91
N SER A 2 9.52 0.75 -14.65
CA SER A 2 8.98 -0.29 -15.54
C SER A 2 8.79 -1.57 -14.72
N TYR A 3 7.56 -1.89 -14.39
CA TYR A 3 7.21 -3.15 -13.73
C TYR A 3 7.18 -4.34 -14.69
N LEU A 4 7.07 -4.07 -16.00
CA LEU A 4 7.11 -5.09 -17.05
C LEU A 4 8.53 -5.14 -17.62
N ARG A 5 9.13 -6.31 -17.64
CA ARG A 5 10.34 -6.61 -18.38
C ARG A 5 9.95 -7.25 -19.71
N PRO A 6 10.63 -6.98 -20.82
CA PRO A 6 10.38 -7.67 -22.07
C PRO A 6 10.49 -9.20 -21.86
N GLY A 7 9.43 -9.94 -22.18
CA GLY A 7 9.36 -11.39 -22.01
C GLY A 7 8.85 -11.90 -20.66
N ASP A 8 8.48 -11.01 -19.72
CA ASP A 8 7.93 -11.35 -18.40
C ASP A 8 6.40 -11.27 -18.35
N ASP A 9 5.71 -11.44 -19.46
CA ASP A 9 4.24 -11.44 -19.48
C ASP A 9 3.74 -12.67 -18.70
N GLY A 10 3.41 -12.43 -17.42
CA GLY A 10 2.66 -13.39 -16.63
C GLY A 10 1.28 -13.55 -17.22
N ASP A 11 0.73 -14.77 -17.22
CA ASP A 11 -0.60 -15.05 -17.74
C ASP A 11 -1.65 -14.90 -16.64
N ASP A 12 -2.59 -13.98 -16.83
CA ASP A 12 -3.83 -13.97 -16.04
C ASP A 12 -4.86 -14.89 -16.69
N SER A 13 -5.67 -15.57 -15.88
CA SER A 13 -6.91 -16.14 -16.42
C SER A 13 -7.81 -15.01 -16.95
N PRO A 14 -8.67 -15.28 -17.97
CA PRO A 14 -9.59 -14.25 -18.48
C PRO A 14 -10.43 -13.60 -17.36
N THR A 15 -10.85 -14.37 -16.37
CA THR A 15 -11.58 -13.87 -15.20
C THR A 15 -10.72 -12.94 -14.36
N ALA A 16 -9.47 -13.31 -14.07
CA ALA A 16 -8.57 -12.46 -13.28
C ALA A 16 -8.25 -11.16 -14.02
N ALA A 17 -7.95 -11.21 -15.32
CA ALA A 17 -7.68 -10.04 -16.14
C ALA A 17 -8.88 -9.06 -16.15
N ARG A 18 -10.10 -9.58 -16.34
CA ARG A 18 -11.32 -8.78 -16.27
C ARG A 18 -11.49 -8.13 -14.90
N LEU A 19 -11.41 -8.90 -13.81
CA LEU A 19 -11.56 -8.40 -12.44
C LEU A 19 -10.55 -7.31 -12.13
N LYS A 20 -9.28 -7.50 -12.48
CA LYS A 20 -8.21 -6.52 -12.28
C LYS A 20 -8.45 -5.19 -13.01
N GLY A 21 -9.24 -5.21 -14.09
CA GLY A 21 -9.61 -4.01 -14.82
C GLY A 21 -10.77 -3.22 -14.20
N GLU A 22 -11.54 -3.79 -13.28
CA GLU A 22 -12.74 -3.20 -12.71
C GLU A 22 -12.40 -2.12 -11.67
N GLU A 23 -13.23 -1.05 -11.59
CA GLU A 23 -13.03 0.08 -10.68
C GLU A 23 -13.00 -0.35 -9.20
N ARG A 24 -13.77 -1.37 -8.82
CA ARG A 24 -13.80 -1.91 -7.45
C ARG A 24 -12.46 -2.44 -6.94
N MET A 25 -11.48 -2.65 -7.83
CA MET A 25 -10.11 -3.00 -7.41
C MET A 25 -9.44 -1.88 -6.61
N SER A 26 -9.82 -0.63 -6.82
CA SER A 26 -9.32 0.48 -5.98
C SER A 26 -9.75 0.32 -4.53
N GLU A 27 -11.01 -0.01 -4.29
CA GLU A 27 -11.53 -0.23 -2.93
C GLU A 27 -10.90 -1.47 -2.28
N LEU A 28 -10.65 -2.52 -3.07
CA LEU A 28 -9.90 -3.69 -2.61
C LEU A 28 -8.48 -3.31 -2.13
N ILE A 29 -7.78 -2.45 -2.88
CA ILE A 29 -6.45 -1.96 -2.54
C ILE A 29 -6.49 -1.07 -1.29
N ASP A 30 -7.47 -0.17 -1.20
CA ASP A 30 -7.69 0.68 -0.02
C ASP A 30 -7.89 -0.16 1.24
N ASN A 31 -8.75 -1.18 1.17
CA ASN A 31 -8.99 -2.13 2.26
C ASN A 31 -7.72 -2.91 2.62
N ALA A 32 -6.96 -3.37 1.62
CA ALA A 32 -5.70 -4.09 1.85
C ALA A 32 -4.66 -3.21 2.57
N VAL A 33 -4.60 -1.92 2.27
CA VAL A 33 -3.73 -0.96 2.97
C VAL A 33 -4.24 -0.69 4.39
N ALA A 34 -5.55 -0.47 4.56
CA ALA A 34 -6.17 -0.26 5.88
C ALA A 34 -5.95 -1.45 6.81
N ASP A 35 -5.97 -2.67 6.27
CA ASP A 35 -5.69 -3.90 7.01
C ASP A 35 -4.23 -4.01 7.50
N ARG A 36 -3.33 -3.15 7.05
CA ARG A 36 -1.94 -3.05 7.53
C ARG A 36 -1.77 -2.02 8.66
N GLN A 37 -2.81 -1.25 8.93
CA GLN A 37 -2.85 -0.23 9.97
C GLN A 37 -3.48 -0.84 11.23
N ARG A 38 -2.68 -1.52 12.05
CA ARG A 38 -3.19 -2.33 13.17
C ARG A 38 -2.67 -1.85 14.53
N PRO A 39 -3.53 -1.73 15.53
CA PRO A 39 -3.04 -1.59 16.90
C PRO A 39 -2.35 -2.88 17.37
N LEU A 40 -1.50 -2.76 18.37
CA LEU A 40 -0.98 -3.91 19.09
C LEU A 40 -2.12 -4.66 19.78
N ARG A 41 -2.03 -5.99 19.81
CA ARG A 41 -3.05 -6.84 20.45
C ARG A 41 -2.94 -6.83 21.98
N GLU A 42 -1.72 -6.63 22.47
CA GLU A 42 -1.36 -6.62 23.89
C GLU A 42 -0.26 -5.58 24.17
N ASP A 43 -0.05 -5.28 25.44
CA ASP A 43 1.02 -4.39 25.86
C ASP A 43 2.37 -5.03 25.55
N VAL A 44 3.30 -4.24 25.01
CA VAL A 44 4.70 -4.65 24.80
C VAL A 44 5.57 -3.98 25.85
N VAL A 45 6.36 -4.77 26.55
CA VAL A 45 7.31 -4.31 27.58
C VAL A 45 8.72 -4.65 27.16
N LEU A 46 9.60 -3.64 27.11
CA LEU A 46 11.00 -3.78 26.72
C LEU A 46 11.92 -3.33 27.85
N PRO A 47 13.06 -4.01 28.08
CA PRO A 47 14.06 -3.57 29.03
C PRO A 47 14.70 -2.26 28.59
N PHE A 48 14.87 -1.31 29.52
CA PHE A 48 15.53 -0.03 29.25
C PHE A 48 16.27 0.43 30.51
N GLY A 49 17.60 0.55 30.43
CA GLY A 49 18.45 0.85 31.58
C GLY A 49 18.28 -0.18 32.71
N ALA A 50 18.04 0.27 33.91
CA ALA A 50 17.73 -0.59 35.07
C ALA A 50 16.24 -0.92 35.24
N GLY A 51 15.40 -0.52 34.28
CA GLY A 51 13.95 -0.68 34.30
C GLY A 51 13.37 -1.18 33.00
N TYR A 52 12.16 -0.76 32.73
CA TYR A 52 11.40 -1.17 31.53
C TYR A 52 10.61 0.01 30.95
N VAL A 53 10.46 0.04 29.65
CA VAL A 53 9.49 0.89 28.93
C VAL A 53 8.32 0.04 28.47
N ARG A 54 7.15 0.65 28.31
CA ARG A 54 5.94 -0.06 27.90
C ARG A 54 5.23 0.69 26.77
N MET A 55 4.88 -0.05 25.72
CA MET A 55 3.91 0.38 24.73
C MET A 55 2.57 -0.28 25.02
N ARG A 56 1.57 0.51 25.45
CA ARG A 56 0.24 -0.01 25.78
C ARG A 56 -0.58 -0.25 24.52
N ALA A 57 -1.31 -1.36 24.48
CA ALA A 57 -2.21 -1.68 23.35
C ALA A 57 -3.26 -0.59 23.11
N GLN A 58 -3.85 -0.03 24.19
CA GLN A 58 -4.81 1.06 24.09
C GLN A 58 -4.20 2.33 23.47
N GLU A 59 -2.96 2.65 23.81
CA GLU A 59 -2.26 3.81 23.26
C GLU A 59 -1.90 3.58 21.80
N SER A 60 -1.49 2.36 21.44
CA SER A 60 -1.26 1.98 20.03
C SER A 60 -2.51 2.16 19.18
N ALA A 61 -3.69 1.81 19.71
CA ALA A 61 -4.96 2.00 19.03
C ALA A 61 -5.27 3.50 18.79
N ARG A 62 -4.97 4.36 19.77
CA ARG A 62 -5.11 5.82 19.62
C ARG A 62 -4.20 6.36 18.55
N ILE A 63 -2.94 5.93 18.55
CA ILE A 63 -1.93 6.36 17.56
C ILE A 63 -2.34 5.96 16.15
N VAL A 64 -2.68 4.68 15.92
CA VAL A 64 -3.10 4.16 14.61
C VAL A 64 -4.36 4.89 14.12
N LYS A 65 -5.37 5.06 14.97
CA LYS A 65 -6.61 5.78 14.64
C LYS A 65 -6.36 7.23 14.25
N THR A 66 -5.42 7.91 14.93
CA THR A 66 -5.06 9.30 14.61
C THR A 66 -4.30 9.36 13.29
N ALA A 67 -3.34 8.45 13.07
CA ALA A 67 -2.55 8.39 11.86
C ALA A 67 -3.43 8.13 10.62
N SER A 68 -4.34 7.15 10.69
CA SER A 68 -5.24 6.79 9.57
C SER A 68 -6.17 7.93 9.14
N ARG A 69 -6.54 8.82 10.07
CA ARG A 69 -7.38 9.99 9.77
C ARG A 69 -6.59 11.18 9.24
N ARG A 70 -5.31 11.28 9.64
CA ARG A 70 -4.47 12.45 9.34
C ARG A 70 -3.75 12.32 8.01
N PHE A 71 -3.35 11.11 7.63
CA PHE A 71 -2.51 10.86 6.47
C PHE A 71 -3.30 10.13 5.39
N GLN A 72 -3.46 10.79 4.25
CA GLN A 72 -4.11 10.21 3.07
C GLN A 72 -3.25 9.10 2.43
N ARG A 73 -1.91 9.25 2.51
CA ARG A 73 -0.95 8.26 2.00
C ARG A 73 -0.32 7.50 3.15
N HIS A 74 -0.40 6.17 3.07
CA HIS A 74 0.01 5.28 4.15
C HIS A 74 1.46 5.52 4.61
N ASN A 75 2.42 5.50 3.69
CA ASN A 75 3.83 5.62 4.05
C ASN A 75 4.17 6.96 4.71
N ALA A 76 3.44 8.03 4.39
CA ALA A 76 3.61 9.34 5.03
C ALA A 76 3.29 9.33 6.54
N GLY A 77 2.39 8.43 6.97
CA GLY A 77 2.03 8.27 8.38
C GLY A 77 3.10 7.62 9.24
N ARG A 78 4.04 6.87 8.65
CA ARG A 78 5.04 6.09 9.39
C ARG A 78 5.85 6.92 10.39
N ARG A 79 6.35 8.08 9.97
CA ARG A 79 7.14 8.95 10.84
C ARG A 79 6.35 9.48 12.03
N TYR A 80 5.07 9.79 11.82
CA TYR A 80 4.17 10.19 12.89
C TYR A 80 3.99 9.03 13.90
N VAL A 81 3.65 7.83 13.42
CA VAL A 81 3.48 6.64 14.27
C VAL A 81 4.76 6.36 15.06
N GLU A 82 5.92 6.40 14.42
CA GLU A 82 7.21 6.21 15.08
C GLU A 82 7.41 7.20 16.24
N ASN A 83 7.22 8.50 15.99
CA ASN A 83 7.42 9.53 17.00
C ASN A 83 6.44 9.36 18.19
N GLU A 84 5.17 9.06 17.92
CA GLU A 84 4.16 8.84 18.96
C GLU A 84 4.45 7.58 19.77
N VAL A 85 4.94 6.50 19.16
CA VAL A 85 5.34 5.27 19.84
C VAL A 85 6.47 5.57 20.84
N TRP A 86 7.53 6.28 20.40
CA TRP A 86 8.63 6.62 21.28
C TRP A 86 8.20 7.56 22.41
N ALA A 87 7.32 8.52 22.12
CA ALA A 87 6.76 9.41 23.15
C ALA A 87 5.90 8.66 24.16
N ALA A 88 5.05 7.75 23.69
CA ALA A 88 4.22 6.93 24.57
C ALA A 88 5.05 6.00 25.48
N MET A 89 6.13 5.42 24.95
CA MET A 89 7.04 4.59 25.73
C MET A 89 7.82 5.41 26.76
N ALA A 90 8.35 6.59 26.38
CA ALA A 90 9.03 7.50 27.30
C ALA A 90 8.13 7.93 28.47
N ALA A 91 6.87 8.21 28.20
CA ALA A 91 5.88 8.57 29.24
C ALA A 91 5.64 7.48 30.29
N THR A 92 6.13 6.25 30.05
CA THR A 92 6.05 5.16 31.07
C THR A 92 7.24 5.13 32.02
N GLN A 93 8.28 5.93 31.75
CA GLN A 93 9.45 6.04 32.62
C GLN A 93 9.16 6.84 33.88
N ARG A 94 9.84 6.47 34.96
CA ARG A 94 9.79 7.20 36.24
C ARG A 94 10.80 8.36 36.25
N ASP A 95 11.87 8.23 35.48
CA ASP A 95 12.90 9.26 35.34
C ASP A 95 12.42 10.34 34.36
N PRO A 96 12.19 11.58 34.82
CA PRO A 96 11.73 12.67 34.00
C PRO A 96 12.79 13.17 32.98
N GLU A 97 14.06 12.78 33.15
CA GLU A 97 15.13 13.13 32.20
C GLU A 97 15.10 12.25 30.96
N VAL A 98 14.45 11.08 31.00
CA VAL A 98 14.31 10.17 29.88
C VAL A 98 13.24 10.67 28.92
N GLY A 99 13.66 11.19 27.78
CA GLY A 99 12.78 11.69 26.72
C GLY A 99 12.54 10.70 25.57
N PRO A 100 11.65 11.05 24.64
CA PRO A 100 11.38 10.25 23.45
C PRO A 100 12.62 9.96 22.59
N SER A 101 13.60 10.88 22.59
CA SER A 101 14.85 10.73 21.85
C SER A 101 15.69 9.57 22.38
N ASP A 102 15.77 9.43 23.71
CA ASP A 102 16.55 8.36 24.36
C ASP A 102 15.96 6.99 24.04
N ILE A 103 14.62 6.89 24.08
CA ILE A 103 13.91 5.67 23.69
C ILE A 103 14.11 5.35 22.22
N LYS A 104 14.00 6.37 21.36
CA LYS A 104 14.25 6.21 19.92
C LYS A 104 15.67 5.70 19.66
N ASP A 105 16.68 6.31 20.26
CA ASP A 105 18.08 5.93 20.04
C ASP A 105 18.39 4.52 20.55
N ALA A 106 17.71 4.09 21.62
CA ALA A 106 17.84 2.74 22.15
C ALA A 106 17.19 1.68 21.24
N PHE A 107 16.01 1.97 20.63
CA PHE A 107 15.20 0.91 20.00
C PHE A 107 15.06 1.00 18.48
N ARG A 108 15.33 2.14 17.84
CA ARG A 108 15.09 2.33 16.38
C ARG A 108 15.82 1.33 15.47
N HIS A 109 16.93 0.74 15.96
CA HIS A 109 17.74 -0.23 15.22
C HIS A 109 17.61 -1.65 15.75
N THR A 110 16.88 -1.88 16.82
CA THR A 110 16.65 -3.22 17.37
C THR A 110 15.52 -3.94 16.64
N ASP A 111 15.50 -5.26 16.72
CA ASP A 111 14.46 -6.07 16.11
C ASP A 111 13.10 -5.85 16.83
N GLU A 112 13.13 -5.64 18.13
CA GLU A 112 11.94 -5.35 18.93
C GLU A 112 11.30 -4.02 18.54
N GLY A 113 12.10 -2.95 18.41
CA GLY A 113 11.61 -1.64 17.98
C GLY A 113 11.04 -1.68 16.57
N ARG A 114 11.72 -2.37 15.65
CA ARG A 114 11.22 -2.59 14.28
C ARG A 114 9.92 -3.39 14.28
N SER A 115 9.87 -4.48 15.05
CA SER A 115 8.69 -5.34 15.14
C SER A 115 7.45 -4.59 15.63
N ILE A 116 7.58 -3.75 16.66
CA ILE A 116 6.48 -2.90 17.13
C ILE A 116 5.96 -2.02 16.01
N LEU A 117 6.86 -1.29 15.37
CA LEU A 117 6.49 -0.33 14.32
C LEU A 117 5.92 -1.02 13.07
N ASP A 118 6.49 -2.15 12.67
CA ASP A 118 6.05 -2.87 11.45
C ASP A 118 4.76 -3.66 11.69
N SER A 119 4.47 -4.06 12.92
CA SER A 119 3.17 -4.63 13.27
C SER A 119 2.06 -3.58 13.29
N MET A 120 2.37 -2.33 13.64
CA MET A 120 1.39 -1.24 13.70
C MET A 120 1.21 -0.53 12.35
N TRP A 121 2.31 -0.23 11.66
CA TRP A 121 2.32 0.62 10.47
C TRP A 121 3.54 0.32 9.57
N PRO A 122 3.56 -0.81 8.84
CA PRO A 122 4.70 -1.17 7.99
C PRO A 122 4.90 -0.17 6.85
N ILE A 123 6.15 0.03 6.43
CA ILE A 123 6.43 0.70 5.16
C ILE A 123 6.24 -0.32 4.05
N LEU A 124 5.43 0.02 3.05
CA LEU A 124 5.06 -0.88 1.96
C LEU A 124 5.43 -0.29 0.60
N THR A 125 5.81 -1.16 -0.33
CA THR A 125 5.86 -0.84 -1.75
C THR A 125 4.63 -1.40 -2.46
N PRO A 126 4.21 -0.83 -3.62
CA PRO A 126 3.11 -1.37 -4.41
C PRO A 126 3.29 -2.85 -4.73
N ALA A 127 4.49 -3.23 -5.17
CA ALA A 127 4.83 -4.60 -5.49
C ALA A 127 4.69 -5.54 -4.29
N GLN A 128 5.18 -5.12 -3.10
CA GLN A 128 5.06 -5.91 -1.88
C GLN A 128 3.60 -6.06 -1.43
N LEU A 129 2.81 -4.98 -1.50
CA LEU A 129 1.39 -5.02 -1.15
C LEU A 129 0.63 -6.01 -2.02
N LEU A 130 0.78 -5.93 -3.36
CA LEU A 130 0.07 -6.82 -4.28
C LEU A 130 0.60 -8.26 -4.25
N HIS A 131 1.91 -8.46 -4.05
CA HIS A 131 2.49 -9.79 -3.85
C HIS A 131 1.89 -10.49 -2.64
N ASP A 132 1.80 -9.80 -1.51
CA ASP A 132 1.21 -10.35 -0.30
C ASP A 132 -0.30 -10.58 -0.45
N LEU A 133 -1.02 -9.61 -1.05
CA LEU A 133 -2.47 -9.67 -1.22
C LEU A 133 -2.87 -10.84 -2.11
N PHE A 134 -2.33 -10.91 -3.32
CA PHE A 134 -2.68 -11.97 -4.28
C PHE A 134 -2.09 -13.33 -3.90
N GLY A 135 -1.01 -13.36 -3.13
CA GLY A 135 -0.39 -14.59 -2.63
C GLY A 135 -1.09 -15.20 -1.41
N SER A 136 -2.16 -14.58 -0.90
CA SER A 136 -2.85 -15.05 0.31
C SER A 136 -4.37 -15.01 0.17
N LYS A 137 -4.98 -16.20 0.12
CA LYS A 137 -6.46 -16.33 0.11
C LYS A 137 -7.12 -15.63 1.31
N ALA A 138 -6.46 -15.63 2.47
CA ALA A 138 -6.99 -14.98 3.68
C ALA A 138 -6.98 -13.44 3.55
N LEU A 139 -5.90 -12.86 3.02
CA LEU A 139 -5.82 -11.42 2.79
C LEU A 139 -6.78 -10.96 1.70
N LEU A 140 -6.92 -11.74 0.61
CA LEU A 140 -7.91 -11.47 -0.43
C LEU A 140 -9.33 -11.44 0.13
N LYS A 141 -9.74 -12.45 0.90
CA LYS A 141 -11.06 -12.49 1.53
C LYS A 141 -11.28 -11.32 2.49
N LEU A 142 -10.25 -10.93 3.23
CA LEU A 142 -10.31 -9.82 4.16
C LEU A 142 -10.51 -8.48 3.43
N ALA A 143 -9.71 -8.21 2.41
CA ALA A 143 -9.76 -6.97 1.64
C ALA A 143 -11.03 -6.88 0.75
N ALA A 144 -11.53 -8.03 0.29
CA ALA A 144 -12.72 -8.12 -0.57
C ALA A 144 -14.05 -7.92 0.16
N ARG A 145 -14.05 -7.81 1.50
CA ARG A 145 -15.28 -7.58 2.27
C ARG A 145 -16.01 -6.35 1.75
N ASP A 146 -17.29 -6.51 1.49
CA ASP A 146 -18.21 -5.49 1.00
C ASP A 146 -17.88 -4.92 -0.40
N VAL A 147 -16.83 -5.47 -1.08
CA VAL A 147 -16.36 -5.03 -2.40
C VAL A 147 -16.76 -6.01 -3.51
N MET A 148 -16.53 -7.31 -3.28
CA MET A 148 -16.80 -8.34 -4.27
C MET A 148 -17.10 -9.68 -3.62
N SER A 149 -17.61 -10.62 -4.42
CA SER A 149 -17.88 -12.01 -3.95
C SER A 149 -16.59 -12.73 -3.56
N GLU A 150 -16.70 -13.71 -2.65
CA GLU A 150 -15.56 -14.55 -2.28
C GLU A 150 -14.99 -15.31 -3.49
N SER A 151 -15.83 -15.72 -4.44
CA SER A 151 -15.40 -16.39 -5.66
C SER A 151 -14.56 -15.47 -6.55
N ASP A 152 -14.96 -14.21 -6.70
CA ASP A 152 -14.19 -13.21 -7.47
C ASP A 152 -12.85 -12.93 -6.79
N ALA A 153 -12.86 -12.74 -5.47
CA ALA A 153 -11.63 -12.52 -4.71
C ALA A 153 -10.65 -13.70 -4.86
N LEU A 154 -11.15 -14.93 -4.80
CA LEU A 154 -10.31 -16.11 -4.98
C LEU A 154 -9.82 -16.33 -6.42
N ALA A 155 -10.52 -15.79 -7.43
CA ALA A 155 -10.06 -15.81 -8.81
C ALA A 155 -8.81 -14.92 -9.03
N LEU A 156 -8.55 -13.97 -8.14
CA LEU A 156 -7.34 -13.12 -8.13
C LEU A 156 -6.13 -13.81 -7.47
N PHE A 157 -6.35 -14.97 -6.80
CA PHE A 157 -5.28 -15.66 -6.12
C PHE A 157 -4.25 -16.22 -7.12
N ARG A 158 -2.97 -15.99 -6.82
CA ARG A 158 -1.84 -16.64 -7.49
C ARG A 158 -0.85 -17.18 -6.45
N PRO A 159 -0.17 -18.31 -6.74
CA PRO A 159 0.84 -18.84 -5.84
C PRO A 159 1.89 -17.77 -5.52
N ARG A 160 2.26 -17.69 -4.24
CA ARG A 160 3.24 -16.72 -3.78
C ARG A 160 4.62 -17.09 -4.29
N SER A 161 5.33 -16.14 -4.92
CA SER A 161 6.76 -16.26 -5.25
C SER A 161 7.62 -16.23 -3.98
N GLU A 162 8.84 -16.73 -4.05
CA GLU A 162 9.79 -16.67 -2.92
C GLU A 162 10.13 -15.23 -2.55
N SER A 163 10.31 -14.37 -3.56
CA SER A 163 10.54 -12.94 -3.37
C SER A 163 9.63 -12.09 -4.26
N VAL A 164 9.54 -10.81 -3.94
CA VAL A 164 8.78 -9.82 -4.73
C VAL A 164 9.42 -9.60 -6.12
N GLU A 165 10.74 -9.75 -6.20
CA GLU A 165 11.52 -9.59 -7.43
C GLU A 165 11.26 -10.72 -8.43
N ASP A 166 10.79 -11.89 -7.96
CA ASP A 166 10.47 -13.05 -8.79
C ASP A 166 9.03 -13.01 -9.33
N VAL A 167 8.24 -12.01 -8.93
CA VAL A 167 6.87 -11.88 -9.40
C VAL A 167 6.85 -11.53 -10.88
N ARG A 168 6.18 -12.35 -11.67
CA ARG A 168 5.84 -12.03 -13.06
C ARG A 168 4.58 -11.18 -13.07
N TRP A 169 4.76 -9.88 -13.25
CA TRP A 169 3.65 -8.94 -13.36
C TRP A 169 2.99 -9.05 -14.72
N THR A 170 1.66 -9.01 -14.74
CA THR A 170 0.87 -8.98 -15.96
C THR A 170 0.58 -7.55 -16.40
N THR A 171 0.15 -7.36 -17.65
CA THR A 171 -0.32 -6.05 -18.11
C THR A 171 -1.46 -5.52 -17.27
N SER A 172 -2.35 -6.41 -16.78
CA SER A 172 -3.47 -6.04 -15.92
C SER A 172 -3.01 -5.60 -14.51
N ASP A 173 -1.85 -6.05 -14.03
CA ASP A 173 -1.30 -5.64 -12.73
C ASP A 173 -0.77 -4.20 -12.74
N VAL A 174 -0.39 -3.65 -13.92
CA VAL A 174 0.27 -2.34 -14.01
C VAL A 174 -0.59 -1.22 -13.43
N ALA A 175 -1.88 -1.21 -13.77
CA ALA A 175 -2.82 -0.21 -13.27
C ALA A 175 -3.04 -0.36 -11.76
N LEU A 176 -3.00 -1.59 -11.22
CA LEU A 176 -3.12 -1.85 -9.80
C LEU A 176 -1.87 -1.43 -9.02
N LEU A 177 -0.68 -1.64 -9.60
CA LEU A 177 0.58 -1.16 -9.02
C LEU A 177 0.62 0.37 -8.94
N ASP A 178 0.11 1.05 -9.97
CA ASP A 178 -0.03 2.51 -9.99
C ASP A 178 -1.05 3.00 -8.94
N ASP A 179 -2.18 2.32 -8.80
CA ASP A 179 -3.19 2.66 -7.80
C ASP A 179 -2.66 2.44 -6.37
N ALA A 180 -1.97 1.33 -6.14
CA ALA A 180 -1.31 1.05 -4.88
C ALA A 180 -0.23 2.10 -4.54
N LEU A 181 0.51 2.61 -5.55
CA LEU A 181 1.48 3.68 -5.35
C LEU A 181 0.82 4.98 -4.88
N ASP A 182 -0.35 5.31 -5.41
CA ASP A 182 -1.07 6.51 -5.00
C ASP A 182 -1.55 6.42 -3.54
N VAL A 183 -2.12 5.28 -3.15
CA VAL A 183 -2.62 5.05 -1.78
C VAL A 183 -1.47 4.93 -0.76
N LEU A 184 -0.40 4.24 -1.12
CA LEU A 184 0.77 4.09 -0.26
C LEU A 184 1.59 5.38 -0.16
N GLY A 185 1.70 6.10 -1.25
CA GLY A 185 2.68 7.16 -1.41
C GLY A 185 4.11 6.63 -1.52
N PRO A 186 5.07 7.52 -1.80
CA PRO A 186 6.46 7.15 -1.97
C PRO A 186 7.04 6.55 -0.68
N LYS A 187 7.99 5.64 -0.84
CA LYS A 187 8.76 5.09 0.29
C LYS A 187 9.64 6.20 0.87
N PRO A 188 9.66 6.41 2.20
CA PRO A 188 10.57 7.35 2.82
C PRO A 188 12.02 6.95 2.55
N GLY A 189 12.73 7.74 1.75
CA GLY A 189 14.14 7.54 1.45
C GLY A 189 15.06 7.95 2.61
N LYS A 190 16.34 7.59 2.54
CA LYS A 190 17.37 8.05 3.49
C LYS A 190 17.44 9.58 3.47
N GLY A 191 17.28 10.21 4.63
CA GLY A 191 17.31 11.67 4.77
C GLY A 191 16.06 12.41 4.29
N GLY A 192 14.92 11.71 4.09
CA GLY A 192 13.65 12.32 3.66
C GLY A 192 13.60 12.70 2.19
N LYS A 193 14.57 12.29 1.38
CA LYS A 193 14.50 12.42 -0.08
C LYS A 193 13.57 11.34 -0.62
N LEU A 194 12.70 11.73 -1.55
CA LEU A 194 11.89 10.77 -2.31
C LEU A 194 12.81 10.00 -3.26
N ASP A 195 12.52 8.73 -3.47
CA ASP A 195 13.15 7.97 -4.55
C ASP A 195 12.57 8.47 -5.88
N GLU A 196 13.44 8.88 -6.81
CA GLU A 196 13.01 9.35 -8.14
C GLU A 196 12.18 8.28 -8.89
N SER A 197 12.35 7.01 -8.54
CA SER A 197 11.57 5.90 -9.09
C SER A 197 10.11 5.89 -8.64
N ASP A 198 9.79 6.53 -7.51
CA ASP A 198 8.44 6.63 -6.95
C ASP A 198 7.72 7.90 -7.41
N GLU A 199 8.36 8.75 -8.22
CA GLU A 199 7.75 9.95 -8.74
C GLU A 199 6.79 9.65 -9.89
N ILE A 200 5.52 10.00 -9.70
CA ILE A 200 4.49 9.88 -10.73
C ILE A 200 4.72 10.99 -11.76
N ARG A 201 5.19 10.65 -12.96
CA ARG A 201 5.29 11.61 -14.05
C ARG A 201 3.90 12.10 -14.45
N THR A 202 3.74 13.41 -14.53
CA THR A 202 2.52 14.08 -14.99
C THR A 202 2.76 14.81 -16.28
N PHE A 203 1.68 14.99 -17.05
CA PHE A 203 1.68 15.62 -18.36
C PHE A 203 0.69 16.77 -18.38
N GLY A 204 1.02 17.86 -19.10
CA GLY A 204 0.14 19.02 -19.23
C GLY A 204 -1.12 18.73 -20.05
N HIS A 205 -1.03 17.79 -21.02
CA HIS A 205 -2.16 17.32 -21.82
C HIS A 205 -1.94 15.86 -22.19
N ILE A 206 -3.00 15.05 -22.14
CA ILE A 206 -2.98 13.63 -22.49
C ILE A 206 -3.97 13.40 -23.62
N VAL A 207 -3.54 12.67 -24.63
CA VAL A 207 -4.40 12.20 -25.72
C VAL A 207 -4.55 10.68 -25.56
N ILE A 208 -5.78 10.21 -25.48
CA ILE A 208 -6.12 8.79 -25.44
C ILE A 208 -6.92 8.47 -26.69
N ASP A 209 -6.41 7.58 -27.49
CA ASP A 209 -7.12 6.99 -28.63
C ASP A 209 -7.63 5.59 -28.24
N GLU A 210 -8.69 5.11 -28.90
CA GLU A 210 -9.32 3.80 -28.65
C GLU A 210 -9.67 3.58 -27.15
N VAL A 211 -10.24 4.61 -26.51
CA VAL A 211 -10.54 4.57 -25.06
C VAL A 211 -11.45 3.40 -24.67
N GLN A 212 -12.26 2.88 -25.59
CA GLN A 212 -13.14 1.73 -25.36
C GLN A 212 -12.35 0.43 -25.07
N ASP A 213 -11.06 0.37 -25.43
CA ASP A 213 -10.21 -0.79 -25.15
C ASP A 213 -9.51 -0.69 -23.77
N LEU A 214 -9.63 0.47 -23.10
CA LEU A 214 -9.08 0.64 -21.75
C LEU A 214 -10.05 0.15 -20.68
N THR A 215 -9.51 -0.57 -19.72
CA THR A 215 -10.26 -0.90 -18.51
C THR A 215 -10.44 0.35 -17.62
N PRO A 216 -11.45 0.39 -16.73
CA PRO A 216 -11.63 1.46 -15.76
C PRO A 216 -10.37 1.77 -14.96
N MET A 217 -9.61 0.73 -14.52
CA MET A 217 -8.35 0.92 -13.80
C MET A 217 -7.25 1.55 -14.66
N GLN A 218 -7.15 1.17 -15.95
CA GLN A 218 -6.21 1.80 -16.88
C GLN A 218 -6.58 3.26 -17.16
N LEU A 219 -7.86 3.55 -17.31
CA LEU A 219 -8.34 4.92 -17.49
C LEU A 219 -8.07 5.77 -16.22
N LYS A 220 -8.29 5.22 -15.03
CA LYS A 220 -7.94 5.85 -13.75
C LYS A 220 -6.45 6.17 -13.66
N MET A 221 -5.59 5.23 -14.05
CA MET A 221 -4.14 5.43 -14.12
C MET A 221 -3.78 6.56 -15.09
N ALA A 222 -4.36 6.60 -16.29
CA ALA A 222 -4.12 7.64 -17.28
C ALA A 222 -4.58 9.02 -16.79
N THR A 223 -5.78 9.13 -16.22
CA THR A 223 -6.31 10.39 -15.65
C THR A 223 -5.43 10.95 -14.55
N ARG A 224 -4.88 10.11 -13.69
CA ARG A 224 -3.95 10.53 -12.63
C ARG A 224 -2.67 11.15 -13.17
N ARG A 225 -2.28 10.84 -14.40
CA ARG A 225 -1.11 11.43 -15.09
C ARG A 225 -1.38 12.83 -15.65
N SER A 226 -2.63 13.28 -15.73
CA SER A 226 -2.96 14.63 -16.17
C SER A 226 -2.78 15.63 -15.04
N LEU A 227 -1.84 16.58 -15.21
CA LEU A 227 -1.50 17.56 -14.17
C LEU A 227 -2.69 18.45 -13.78
N ASN A 228 -3.53 18.81 -14.75
CA ASN A 228 -4.63 19.75 -14.60
C ASN A 228 -5.97 19.24 -15.16
N GLY A 229 -6.08 17.93 -15.41
CA GLY A 229 -7.27 17.31 -15.99
C GLY A 229 -7.44 17.54 -17.49
N SER A 230 -6.45 18.14 -18.17
CA SER A 230 -6.53 18.38 -19.62
C SER A 230 -6.31 17.09 -20.40
N MET A 231 -7.37 16.61 -21.06
CA MET A 231 -7.35 15.35 -21.80
C MET A 231 -8.18 15.46 -23.09
N THR A 232 -7.72 14.82 -24.15
CA THR A 232 -8.50 14.51 -25.35
C THR A 232 -8.72 13.02 -25.41
N ILE A 233 -9.98 12.59 -25.46
CA ILE A 233 -10.35 11.17 -25.45
C ILE A 233 -11.11 10.90 -26.74
N VAL A 234 -10.63 9.92 -27.50
CA VAL A 234 -11.23 9.45 -28.75
C VAL A 234 -11.52 7.96 -28.62
N GLY A 235 -12.63 7.51 -29.13
CA GLY A 235 -13.00 6.10 -29.12
C GLY A 235 -14.32 5.85 -29.84
N ASP A 236 -14.55 4.60 -30.21
CA ASP A 236 -15.78 4.11 -30.84
C ASP A 236 -16.32 2.91 -30.06
N ILE A 237 -17.41 3.12 -29.34
CA ILE A 237 -18.05 2.09 -28.50
C ILE A 237 -18.48 0.88 -29.34
N ALA A 238 -18.80 1.08 -30.64
CA ALA A 238 -19.18 -0.02 -31.53
C ALA A 238 -18.02 -0.96 -31.89
N GLN A 239 -16.78 -0.53 -31.67
CA GLN A 239 -15.56 -1.30 -31.94
C GLN A 239 -14.88 -1.81 -30.67
N ALA A 240 -15.53 -1.71 -29.50
CA ALA A 240 -14.96 -2.15 -28.24
C ALA A 240 -14.57 -3.64 -28.28
N THR A 241 -13.28 -3.92 -27.99
CA THR A 241 -12.73 -5.29 -27.96
C THR A 241 -12.12 -5.63 -26.60
N GLY A 242 -12.12 -4.68 -25.67
CA GLY A 242 -11.55 -4.82 -24.35
C GLY A 242 -12.25 -5.86 -23.47
N PRO A 243 -11.60 -6.36 -22.41
CA PRO A 243 -12.13 -7.40 -21.52
C PRO A 243 -13.38 -6.96 -20.74
N LEU A 244 -13.72 -5.68 -20.79
CA LEU A 244 -14.92 -5.06 -20.19
C LEU A 244 -15.81 -4.40 -21.25
N ALA A 245 -15.67 -4.76 -22.53
CA ALA A 245 -16.56 -4.31 -23.60
C ALA A 245 -18.02 -4.67 -23.23
N PRO A 246 -19.00 -3.78 -23.54
CA PRO A 246 -20.39 -3.97 -23.21
C PRO A 246 -20.99 -5.21 -23.90
#